data_e90a3c5b5e7f8655b131a533bbf81615
#
_entry.id   e90a3c5b5e7f8655b131a533bbf81615
#
_cell.length_a   1.000
_cell.length_b   1.000
_cell.length_c   1.000
_cell.angle_alpha   90.00
_cell.angle_beta   90.00
_cell.angle_gamma   90.00
#
_symmetry.space_group_name_H-M   'P 1'
#
loop_
_entity.id
_entity.type
_entity.pdbx_description
1 polymer ?
#
loop_
_entity_poly.entity_id
_entity_poly.type
_entity_poly.pdbx_seq_one_letter_code
_entity_poly.pdbx_strand_id
1 'polypeptide(L)'
;MIDETTFRHESDKALESLKQSLFRAEEAGGFEADEKNGVLNVLFEDGAAKFVFTPNTPVRQVWISALSTSYKLEWDETARAFNLPKTGEDLRSLTQRLLREQLDDPSITLS
;
A
#
# COMPACT_ATOMS: atom_id res chain seq x y z
N MET A 1 -5.28 -16.24 -13.69
CA MET A 1 -5.04 -14.79 -13.54
C MET A 1 -6.36 -14.04 -13.40
N ILE A 2 -6.42 -13.08 -12.50
CA ILE A 2 -7.58 -12.23 -12.32
C ILE A 2 -7.83 -11.42 -13.61
N ASP A 3 -9.11 -11.26 -14.02
CA ASP A 3 -9.39 -10.47 -15.21
C ASP A 3 -9.33 -8.96 -14.90
N GLU A 4 -9.33 -8.14 -15.95
CA GLU A 4 -9.15 -6.70 -15.81
C GLU A 4 -10.25 -6.04 -14.99
N THR A 5 -11.51 -6.38 -15.22
CA THR A 5 -12.63 -5.78 -14.50
C THR A 5 -12.58 -6.12 -13.03
N THR A 6 -12.35 -7.38 -12.72
CA THR A 6 -12.24 -7.84 -11.32
C THR A 6 -11.02 -7.21 -10.66
N PHE A 7 -9.89 -7.13 -11.37
CA PHE A 7 -8.68 -6.50 -10.85
C PHE A 7 -8.94 -5.04 -10.47
N ARG A 8 -9.57 -4.28 -11.36
CA ARG A 8 -9.86 -2.87 -11.09
C ARG A 8 -10.74 -2.71 -9.85
N HIS A 9 -11.77 -3.53 -9.75
CA HIS A 9 -12.67 -3.50 -8.59
C HIS A 9 -11.92 -3.83 -7.30
N GLU A 10 -11.15 -4.91 -7.30
CA GLU A 10 -10.45 -5.35 -6.09
C GLU A 10 -9.31 -4.41 -5.72
N SER A 11 -8.57 -3.88 -6.70
CA SER A 11 -7.48 -2.94 -6.40
C SER A 11 -8.04 -1.61 -5.87
N ASP A 12 -9.13 -1.10 -6.44
CA ASP A 12 -9.76 0.12 -5.92
C ASP A 12 -10.23 -0.08 -4.48
N LYS A 13 -10.84 -1.21 -4.21
CA LYS A 13 -11.33 -1.55 -2.88
C LYS A 13 -10.18 -1.70 -1.89
N ALA A 14 -9.11 -2.37 -2.30
CA ALA A 14 -7.94 -2.57 -1.43
C ALA A 14 -7.23 -1.25 -1.11
N LEU A 15 -7.05 -0.39 -2.12
CA LEU A 15 -6.41 0.89 -1.92
C LEU A 15 -7.28 1.85 -1.13
N GLU A 16 -8.60 1.80 -1.31
CA GLU A 16 -9.51 2.62 -0.50
C GLU A 16 -9.47 2.18 0.97
N SER A 17 -9.46 0.88 1.23
CA SER A 17 -9.36 0.35 2.58
C SER A 17 -8.03 0.75 3.23
N LEU A 18 -6.94 0.67 2.47
CA LEU A 18 -5.62 1.08 2.95
C LEU A 18 -5.59 2.59 3.25
N LYS A 19 -6.19 3.39 2.38
CA LYS A 19 -6.26 4.84 2.59
C LYS A 19 -6.94 5.18 3.91
N GLN A 20 -8.06 4.51 4.21
CA GLN A 20 -8.75 4.73 5.48
C GLN A 20 -7.91 4.31 6.67
N SER A 21 -7.18 3.20 6.56
CA SER A 21 -6.26 2.76 7.61
C SER A 21 -5.15 3.79 7.83
N LEU A 22 -4.63 4.36 6.76
CA LEU A 22 -3.58 5.38 6.83
C LEU A 22 -4.09 6.66 7.47
N PHE A 23 -5.31 7.09 7.13
CA PHE A 23 -5.90 8.28 7.74
C PHE A 23 -6.04 8.11 9.26
N ARG A 24 -6.45 6.94 9.71
CA ARG A 24 -6.54 6.67 11.16
C ARG A 24 -5.16 6.68 11.81
N ALA A 25 -4.16 6.16 11.12
CA ALA A 25 -2.80 6.08 11.66
C ALA A 25 -2.04 7.41 11.63
N GLU A 26 -2.51 8.41 10.86
CA GLU A 26 -1.90 9.74 10.83
C GLU A 26 -1.83 10.39 12.20
N GLU A 27 -2.72 10.01 13.10
CA GLU A 27 -2.72 10.53 14.46
C GLU A 27 -1.43 10.23 15.21
N ALA A 28 -0.73 9.15 14.84
CA ALA A 28 0.57 8.84 15.42
C ALA A 28 1.65 9.83 14.99
N GLY A 29 1.38 10.59 13.92
CA GLY A 29 2.30 11.61 13.42
C GLY A 29 3.38 11.05 12.49
N GLY A 30 4.08 11.97 11.84
CA GLY A 30 5.20 11.63 10.98
C GLY A 30 4.86 11.48 9.51
N PHE A 31 3.59 11.32 9.15
CA PHE A 31 3.21 11.16 7.75
C PHE A 31 1.78 11.62 7.49
N GLU A 32 1.47 11.78 6.21
CA GLU A 32 0.15 12.17 5.73
C GLU A 32 -0.17 11.37 4.48
N ALA A 33 -1.37 10.84 4.37
CA ALA A 33 -1.82 10.12 3.19
C ALA A 33 -2.61 11.05 2.27
N ASP A 34 -2.42 10.88 0.96
CA ASP A 34 -3.09 11.70 -0.04
C ASP A 34 -3.39 10.82 -1.26
N GLU A 35 -4.54 11.03 -1.88
CA GLU A 35 -4.91 10.33 -3.10
C GLU A 35 -5.12 11.32 -4.23
N LYS A 36 -4.51 11.05 -5.39
CA LYS A 36 -4.64 11.92 -6.55
C LYS A 36 -4.65 11.07 -7.81
N ASN A 37 -5.69 11.19 -8.61
CA ASN A 37 -5.82 10.50 -9.89
C ASN A 37 -5.64 8.99 -9.78
N GLY A 38 -6.18 8.38 -8.71
CA GLY A 38 -6.10 6.94 -8.51
C GLY A 38 -4.77 6.47 -7.93
N VAL A 39 -3.88 7.40 -7.59
CA VAL A 39 -2.58 7.08 -6.99
C VAL A 39 -2.61 7.48 -5.52
N LEU A 40 -2.33 6.53 -4.65
CA LEU A 40 -2.27 6.77 -3.22
C LEU A 40 -0.83 7.11 -2.84
N ASN A 41 -0.64 8.20 -2.13
CA ASN A 41 0.68 8.66 -1.71
C ASN A 41 0.75 8.76 -0.19
N VAL A 42 1.90 8.43 0.37
CA VAL A 42 2.21 8.70 1.78
C VAL A 42 3.38 9.68 1.79
N LEU A 43 3.16 10.85 2.36
CA LEU A 43 4.15 11.92 2.41
C LEU A 43 4.66 12.04 3.83
N PHE A 44 5.99 12.09 3.98
CA PHE A 44 6.59 12.17 5.31
C PHE A 44 6.93 13.61 5.66
N GLU A 45 6.77 13.97 6.94
CA GLU A 45 6.95 15.33 7.40
C GLU A 45 8.32 15.94 7.13
N ASP A 46 9.36 15.10 7.13
CA ASP A 46 10.71 15.57 6.84
C ASP A 46 10.92 15.88 5.35
N GLY A 47 9.96 15.50 4.49
CA GLY A 47 10.04 15.75 3.05
C GLY A 47 11.09 14.91 2.33
N ALA A 48 11.78 14.02 3.04
CA ALA A 48 12.88 13.24 2.48
C ALA A 48 12.43 12.06 1.64
N ALA A 49 11.20 11.58 1.84
CA ALA A 49 10.73 10.37 1.18
C ALA A 49 9.21 10.43 0.98
N LYS A 50 8.72 9.56 0.11
CA LYS A 50 7.29 9.31 -0.01
C LYS A 50 7.10 7.88 -0.46
N PHE A 51 5.93 7.31 -0.13
CA PHE A 51 5.52 6.02 -0.66
C PHE A 51 4.46 6.27 -1.72
N VAL A 52 4.50 5.51 -2.81
CA VAL A 52 3.54 5.64 -3.91
C VAL A 52 2.92 4.28 -4.18
N PHE A 53 1.59 4.22 -4.19
CA PHE A 53 0.82 3.00 -4.40
C PHE A 53 0.01 3.17 -5.69
N THR A 54 0.28 2.32 -6.67
CA THR A 54 -0.33 2.43 -7.99
C THR A 54 -0.86 1.07 -8.46
N PRO A 55 -2.13 0.98 -8.89
CA PRO A 55 -2.59 -0.23 -9.54
C PRO A 55 -2.02 -0.28 -10.96
N ASN A 56 -1.43 -1.41 -11.32
CA ASN A 56 -0.89 -1.61 -12.67
C ASN A 56 -1.76 -2.63 -13.39
N THR A 57 -2.76 -2.16 -14.10
CA THR A 57 -3.77 -2.98 -14.72
C THR A 57 -3.22 -3.96 -15.77
N PRO A 58 -2.31 -3.55 -16.67
CA PRO A 58 -1.78 -4.48 -17.67
C PRO A 58 -1.17 -5.75 -17.11
N VAL A 59 -0.55 -5.68 -15.94
CA VAL A 59 0.09 -6.84 -15.32
C VAL A 59 -0.68 -7.36 -14.11
N ARG A 60 -1.83 -6.77 -13.79
CA ARG A 60 -2.70 -7.17 -12.67
C ARG A 60 -1.96 -7.19 -11.34
N GLN A 61 -1.19 -6.14 -11.09
CA GLN A 61 -0.42 -6.01 -9.84
C GLN A 61 -0.68 -4.65 -9.19
N VAL A 62 -0.53 -4.58 -7.88
CA VAL A 62 -0.47 -3.31 -7.15
C VAL A 62 1.01 -3.05 -6.87
N TRP A 63 1.50 -1.93 -7.35
CA TRP A 63 2.91 -1.57 -7.22
C TRP A 63 3.08 -0.55 -6.12
N ILE A 64 4.09 -0.77 -5.27
CA ILE A 64 4.46 0.15 -4.20
C ILE A 64 5.89 0.59 -4.42
N SER A 65 6.13 1.90 -4.42
CA SER A 65 7.48 2.47 -4.43
C SER A 65 7.74 3.00 -3.03
N ALA A 66 8.73 2.45 -2.33
CA ALA A 66 9.03 2.79 -0.94
C ALA A 66 10.45 2.39 -0.61
N LEU A 67 11.14 3.19 0.21
CA LEU A 67 12.50 2.86 0.68
C LEU A 67 13.47 2.55 -0.46
N SER A 68 13.35 3.29 -1.56
CA SER A 68 14.15 3.11 -2.78
C SER A 68 13.98 1.73 -3.43
N THR A 69 12.87 1.07 -3.17
CA THR A 69 12.57 -0.27 -3.67
C THR A 69 11.17 -0.28 -4.27
N SER A 70 10.95 -1.16 -5.24
CA SER A 70 9.63 -1.38 -5.82
C SER A 70 9.10 -2.73 -5.34
N TYR A 71 7.88 -2.74 -4.85
CA TYR A 71 7.20 -3.96 -4.41
C TYR A 71 6.01 -4.19 -5.33
N LYS A 72 5.86 -5.41 -5.84
CA LYS A 72 4.79 -5.76 -6.79
C LYS A 72 3.93 -6.85 -6.17
N LEU A 73 2.72 -6.47 -5.78
CA LEU A 73 1.79 -7.39 -5.13
C LEU A 73 0.85 -7.99 -6.17
N GLU A 74 0.61 -9.30 -6.05
CA GLU A 74 -0.24 -10.04 -6.95
C GLU A 74 -1.51 -10.49 -6.25
N TRP A 75 -2.59 -10.64 -7.01
CA TRP A 75 -3.86 -11.12 -6.46
C TRP A 75 -3.75 -12.59 -6.09
N ASP A 76 -4.09 -12.91 -4.86
CA ASP A 76 -4.15 -14.27 -4.35
C ASP A 76 -5.62 -14.67 -4.22
N GLU A 77 -6.08 -15.58 -5.09
CA GLU A 77 -7.47 -16.03 -5.10
C GLU A 77 -7.88 -16.71 -3.79
N THR A 78 -6.98 -17.45 -3.19
CA THR A 78 -7.27 -18.18 -1.95
C THR A 78 -7.44 -17.21 -0.79
N ALA A 79 -6.52 -16.26 -0.65
CA ALA A 79 -6.58 -15.27 0.41
C ALA A 79 -7.55 -14.11 0.09
N ARG A 80 -7.92 -13.97 -1.18
CA ARG A 80 -8.73 -12.85 -1.70
C ARG A 80 -8.10 -11.51 -1.32
N ALA A 81 -6.81 -11.39 -1.58
CA ALA A 81 -6.02 -10.21 -1.22
C ALA A 81 -4.83 -10.06 -2.15
N PHE A 82 -4.27 -8.85 -2.20
CA PHE A 82 -3.03 -8.61 -2.92
C PHE A 82 -1.87 -8.91 -1.97
N ASN A 83 -1.02 -9.84 -2.37
CA ASN A 83 0.09 -10.30 -1.54
C ASN A 83 1.42 -10.14 -2.28
N LEU A 84 2.47 -9.87 -1.52
CA LEU A 84 3.83 -9.88 -2.05
C LEU A 84 4.28 -11.35 -2.11
N PRO A 85 4.50 -11.91 -3.32
CA PRO A 85 4.77 -13.35 -3.44
C PRO A 85 5.98 -13.81 -2.63
N LYS A 86 6.99 -12.96 -2.53
CA LYS A 86 8.24 -13.32 -1.86
C LYS A 86 8.08 -13.56 -0.36
N THR A 87 7.20 -12.82 0.28
CA THR A 87 7.04 -12.88 1.75
C THR A 87 5.67 -13.34 2.20
N GLY A 88 4.68 -13.28 1.32
CA GLY A 88 3.29 -13.56 1.68
C GLY A 88 2.58 -12.43 2.40
N GLU A 89 3.24 -11.29 2.58
CA GLU A 89 2.61 -10.13 3.22
C GLU A 89 1.51 -9.57 2.34
N ASP A 90 0.35 -9.24 2.93
CA ASP A 90 -0.69 -8.54 2.20
C ASP A 90 -0.38 -7.05 2.16
N LEU A 91 -1.21 -6.29 1.43
CA LEU A 91 -0.98 -4.87 1.22
C LEU A 91 -0.88 -4.10 2.55
N ARG A 92 -1.80 -4.36 3.49
CA ARG A 92 -1.79 -3.66 4.77
C ARG A 92 -0.58 -4.02 5.63
N SER A 93 -0.27 -5.31 5.74
CA SER A 93 0.87 -5.77 6.54
C SER A 93 2.18 -5.25 6.01
N LEU A 94 2.35 -5.27 4.68
CA LEU A 94 3.57 -4.75 4.06
C LEU A 94 3.69 -3.25 4.30
N THR A 95 2.60 -2.50 4.12
CA THR A 95 2.62 -1.05 4.32
C THR A 95 2.96 -0.70 5.76
N GLN A 96 2.40 -1.45 6.72
CA GLN A 96 2.72 -1.25 8.13
C GLN A 96 4.21 -1.46 8.40
N ARG A 97 4.78 -2.53 7.85
CA ARG A 97 6.21 -2.79 8.01
C ARG A 97 7.05 -1.66 7.41
N LEU A 98 6.69 -1.19 6.22
CA LEU A 98 7.42 -0.11 5.55
C LEU A 98 7.33 1.20 6.33
N LEU A 99 6.18 1.51 6.92
CA LEU A 99 6.03 2.70 7.76
C LEU A 99 6.89 2.61 9.00
N ARG A 100 6.92 1.44 9.64
CA ARG A 100 7.76 1.21 10.83
C ARG A 100 9.24 1.42 10.51
N GLU A 101 9.67 0.96 9.35
CA GLU A 101 11.05 1.13 8.92
C GLU A 101 11.35 2.60 8.61
N GLN A 102 10.49 3.27 7.87
CA GLN A 102 10.71 4.67 7.47
C GLN A 102 10.74 5.61 8.68
N LEU A 103 9.85 5.40 9.63
CA LEU A 103 9.71 6.26 10.79
C LEU A 103 10.50 5.78 12.01
N ASP A 104 11.15 4.62 11.88
CA ASP A 104 11.87 3.99 12.97
C ASP A 104 10.99 3.88 14.23
N ASP A 105 9.75 3.45 14.04
CA ASP A 105 8.74 3.38 15.09
C ASP A 105 7.96 2.07 15.02
N PRO A 106 8.29 1.08 15.86
CA PRO A 106 7.61 -0.22 15.82
C PRO A 106 6.18 -0.20 16.38
N SER A 107 5.75 0.91 16.92
CA SER A 107 4.39 1.01 17.49
C SER A 107 3.32 1.32 16.45
N ILE A 108 3.71 1.72 15.24
CA ILE A 108 2.74 2.06 14.19
C ILE A 108 1.96 0.82 13.78
N THR A 109 0.63 0.92 13.81
CA THR A 109 -0.25 -0.18 13.45
C THR A 109 -1.34 0.32 12.51
N LEU A 110 -1.58 -0.43 11.43
CA LEU A 110 -2.68 -0.16 10.49
C LEU A 110 -3.83 -1.11 10.79
N SER A 111 -5.02 -0.57 10.91
CA SER A 111 -6.22 -1.37 11.25
C SER A 111 -7.29 -1.30 10.19
#